data_4cf2b940ab08cf3c3c7398e5641b5749
#
_entry.id   4cf2b940ab08cf3c3c7398e5641b5749
#
_cell.length_a   1.000
_cell.length_b   1.000
_cell.length_c   1.000
_cell.angle_alpha   90.00
_cell.angle_beta   90.00
_cell.angle_gamma   90.00
#
_symmetry.space_group_name_H-M   'P 1'
#
loop_
_entity.id
_entity.type
_entity.pdbx_description
1 polymer ?
#
loop_
_entity_poly.entity_id
_entity_poly.type
_entity_poly.pdbx_seq_one_letter_code
_entity_poly.pdbx_strand_id
1 'polypeptide(L)'
;DGRITVPGFYDDVEEVPQTEREMIAHIPFDEKKYKEAIGVKELFGEKGYSTLERNSCRPSFDVCGIWGGYTGEGSKTVLPSKAYAKVSCRLVPHQDHHKISQMFADYILSIAPDTVQVKVTPMHGGQGYVCPISLPAYQAAEKGFEIAFGKKPLAVRRGGSIPIISTFEQ
;
A
#
# COMPACT_ATOMS: atom_id res chain seq x y z
N ASP A 1 -9.30 -1.40 13.51
CA ASP A 1 -9.93 -1.99 12.32
C ASP A 1 -9.04 -1.98 11.08
N GLY A 2 -7.77 -1.55 11.23
CA GLY A 2 -6.74 -1.54 10.18
C GLY A 2 -6.92 -0.47 9.09
N ARG A 3 -7.82 0.50 9.32
CA ARG A 3 -8.08 1.58 8.38
C ARG A 3 -7.16 2.77 8.65
N ILE A 4 -6.66 3.42 7.61
CA ILE A 4 -5.86 4.65 7.71
C ILE A 4 -6.79 5.78 8.16
N THR A 5 -6.40 6.54 9.20
CA THR A 5 -7.24 7.55 9.84
C THR A 5 -6.92 8.99 9.43
N VAL A 6 -6.04 9.18 8.44
CA VAL A 6 -5.81 10.50 7.85
C VAL A 6 -7.11 10.95 7.16
N PRO A 7 -7.70 12.09 7.54
CA PRO A 7 -8.95 12.55 6.96
C PRO A 7 -8.84 12.72 5.44
N GLY A 8 -9.83 12.24 4.70
CA GLY A 8 -9.86 12.30 3.24
C GLY A 8 -9.00 11.28 2.50
N PHE A 9 -8.21 10.46 3.21
CA PHE A 9 -7.29 9.51 2.59
C PHE A 9 -7.97 8.53 1.61
N TYR A 10 -9.22 8.18 1.86
CA TYR A 10 -10.00 7.25 1.05
C TYR A 10 -10.95 7.90 0.05
N ASP A 11 -10.98 9.24 -0.06
CA ASP A 11 -11.97 9.94 -0.90
C ASP A 11 -11.91 9.53 -2.38
N ASP A 12 -10.70 9.23 -2.87
CA ASP A 12 -10.47 8.81 -4.26
C ASP A 12 -10.25 7.29 -4.39
N VAL A 13 -10.49 6.53 -3.32
CA VAL A 13 -10.35 5.06 -3.34
C VAL A 13 -11.65 4.42 -3.78
N GLU A 14 -11.62 3.77 -4.93
CA GLU A 14 -12.76 3.02 -5.44
C GLU A 14 -13.01 1.74 -4.64
N GLU A 15 -14.26 1.40 -4.47
CA GLU A 15 -14.64 0.09 -3.93
C GLU A 15 -14.28 -1.01 -4.94
N VAL A 16 -13.76 -2.11 -4.43
CA VAL A 16 -13.43 -3.27 -5.28
C VAL A 16 -14.73 -3.87 -5.83
N PRO A 17 -14.92 -3.92 -7.15
CA PRO A 17 -16.12 -4.50 -7.75
C PRO A 17 -16.34 -5.93 -7.31
N GLN A 18 -17.59 -6.34 -7.12
CA GLN A 18 -17.94 -7.69 -6.67
C GLN A 18 -17.38 -8.77 -7.59
N THR A 19 -17.39 -8.55 -8.89
CA THR A 19 -16.81 -9.46 -9.89
C THR A 19 -15.30 -9.65 -9.70
N GLU A 20 -14.59 -8.60 -9.30
CA GLU A 20 -13.15 -8.67 -9.03
C GLU A 20 -12.89 -9.39 -7.69
N ARG A 21 -13.70 -9.12 -6.66
CA ARG A 21 -13.63 -9.85 -5.38
C ARG A 21 -13.81 -11.35 -5.58
N GLU A 22 -14.74 -11.75 -6.44
CA GLU A 22 -14.96 -13.15 -6.80
C GLU A 22 -13.75 -13.75 -7.53
N MET A 23 -13.14 -13.02 -8.47
CA MET A 23 -11.91 -13.47 -9.14
C MET A 23 -10.76 -13.65 -8.13
N ILE A 24 -10.58 -12.72 -7.22
CA ILE A 24 -9.56 -12.80 -6.17
C ILE A 24 -9.81 -13.99 -5.24
N ALA A 25 -11.06 -14.27 -4.91
CA ALA A 25 -11.44 -15.39 -4.06
C ALA A 25 -11.12 -16.77 -4.70
N HIS A 26 -11.02 -16.84 -6.02
CA HIS A 26 -10.62 -18.08 -6.74
C HIS A 26 -9.11 -18.32 -6.73
N ILE A 27 -8.31 -17.35 -6.29
CA ILE A 27 -6.86 -17.51 -6.19
C ILE A 27 -6.55 -18.46 -5.04
N PRO A 28 -5.78 -19.54 -5.28
CA PRO A 28 -5.40 -20.45 -4.21
C PRO A 28 -4.59 -19.72 -3.13
N PHE A 29 -5.14 -19.63 -1.93
CA PHE A 29 -4.49 -18.99 -0.78
C PHE A 29 -4.70 -19.81 0.49
N ASP A 30 -3.61 -20.24 1.10
CA ASP A 30 -3.60 -20.94 2.38
C ASP A 30 -3.12 -19.99 3.47
N GLU A 31 -4.07 -19.43 4.22
CA GLU A 31 -3.79 -18.45 5.28
C GLU A 31 -2.88 -19.03 6.36
N LYS A 32 -3.04 -20.30 6.70
CA LYS A 32 -2.20 -20.94 7.72
C LYS A 32 -0.74 -20.99 7.30
N LYS A 33 -0.49 -21.48 6.08
CA LYS A 33 0.88 -21.51 5.51
C LYS A 33 1.45 -20.11 5.35
N TYR A 34 0.61 -19.15 4.98
CA TYR A 34 1.04 -17.75 4.87
C TYR A 34 1.48 -17.18 6.23
N LYS A 35 0.68 -17.37 7.29
CA LYS A 35 1.05 -16.98 8.66
C LYS A 35 2.33 -17.65 9.14
N GLU A 36 2.47 -18.94 8.88
CA GLU A 36 3.70 -19.70 9.20
C GLU A 36 4.91 -19.14 8.46
N ALA A 37 4.77 -18.86 7.16
CA ALA A 37 5.86 -18.34 6.32
C ALA A 37 6.37 -16.96 6.74
N ILE A 38 5.47 -16.08 7.22
CA ILE A 38 5.84 -14.74 7.70
C ILE A 38 6.08 -14.67 9.22
N GLY A 39 5.91 -15.78 9.93
CA GLY A 39 6.22 -15.90 11.36
C GLY A 39 5.26 -15.18 12.30
N VAL A 40 3.98 -15.03 11.93
CA VAL A 40 2.98 -14.35 12.75
C VAL A 40 1.87 -15.29 13.20
N LYS A 41 1.25 -14.99 14.34
CA LYS A 41 0.11 -15.76 14.86
C LYS A 41 -1.20 -15.34 14.20
N GLU A 42 -1.39 -14.04 13.98
CA GLU A 42 -2.60 -13.47 13.41
C GLU A 42 -2.26 -12.44 12.32
N LEU A 43 -3.14 -12.32 11.33
CA LEU A 43 -3.05 -11.32 10.28
C LEU A 43 -3.78 -10.04 10.73
N PHE A 44 -3.20 -8.91 10.37
CA PHE A 44 -3.78 -7.59 10.61
C PHE A 44 -4.04 -6.87 9.29
N GLY A 45 -5.03 -5.98 9.27
CA GLY A 45 -5.32 -5.12 8.13
C GLY A 45 -6.77 -4.64 8.11
N GLU A 46 -7.14 -3.95 7.05
CA GLU A 46 -8.47 -3.33 6.90
C GLU A 46 -9.59 -4.38 6.97
N LYS A 47 -10.58 -4.13 7.85
CA LYS A 47 -11.74 -5.02 7.99
C LYS A 47 -12.58 -5.04 6.71
N GLY A 48 -13.18 -6.20 6.42
CA GLY A 48 -14.05 -6.38 5.27
C GLY A 48 -13.32 -6.80 3.98
N TYR A 49 -11.99 -6.91 4.05
CA TYR A 49 -11.16 -7.35 2.92
C TYR A 49 -10.31 -8.55 3.30
N SER A 50 -10.17 -9.50 2.38
CA SER A 50 -9.27 -10.63 2.52
C SER A 50 -7.81 -10.19 2.44
N THR A 51 -6.87 -11.06 2.83
CA THR A 51 -5.43 -10.79 2.75
C THR A 51 -4.99 -10.47 1.31
N LEU A 52 -5.55 -11.19 0.34
CA LEU A 52 -5.25 -10.96 -1.08
C LEU A 52 -5.76 -9.60 -1.55
N GLU A 53 -6.98 -9.20 -1.17
CA GLU A 53 -7.54 -7.88 -1.50
C GLU A 53 -6.73 -6.75 -0.83
N ARG A 54 -6.33 -6.92 0.43
CA ARG A 54 -5.48 -5.93 1.13
C ARG A 54 -4.15 -5.72 0.41
N ASN A 55 -3.54 -6.79 -0.09
CA ASN A 55 -2.25 -6.73 -0.75
C ASN A 55 -2.31 -6.26 -2.22
N SER A 56 -3.50 -6.18 -2.81
CA SER A 56 -3.66 -5.89 -4.23
C SER A 56 -4.54 -4.69 -4.56
N CYS A 57 -5.61 -4.46 -3.78
CA CYS A 57 -6.66 -3.51 -4.12
C CYS A 57 -6.84 -2.40 -3.08
N ARG A 58 -6.20 -2.52 -1.91
CA ARG A 58 -6.35 -1.52 -0.85
C ARG A 58 -5.05 -0.77 -0.61
N PRO A 59 -5.14 0.54 -0.29
CA PRO A 59 -3.95 1.31 0.05
C PRO A 59 -3.37 0.88 1.38
N SER A 60 -2.05 1.04 1.56
CA SER A 60 -1.39 0.86 2.84
C SER A 60 -0.68 2.12 3.30
N PHE A 61 -0.44 2.18 4.61
CA PHE A 61 0.31 3.22 5.28
C PHE A 61 1.28 2.56 6.25
N ASP A 62 2.57 2.72 6.00
CA ASP A 62 3.62 2.00 6.69
C ASP A 62 4.64 2.96 7.29
N VAL A 63 4.95 2.82 8.58
CA VAL A 63 6.09 3.49 9.20
C VAL A 63 7.32 2.63 8.94
N CYS A 64 8.09 2.99 7.92
CA CYS A 64 9.26 2.22 7.48
C CYS A 64 10.57 2.63 8.18
N GLY A 65 10.52 3.61 9.06
CA GLY A 65 11.63 3.99 9.92
C GLY A 65 11.18 4.93 11.03
N ILE A 66 11.68 4.70 12.23
CA ILE A 66 11.48 5.58 13.38
C ILE A 66 12.77 5.60 14.21
N TRP A 67 13.26 6.77 14.56
CA TRP A 67 14.48 6.91 15.36
C TRP A 67 14.49 8.22 16.13
N GLY A 68 15.30 8.23 17.18
CA GLY A 68 15.52 9.37 18.08
C GLY A 68 16.19 8.90 19.37
N GLY A 69 16.68 9.84 20.15
CA GLY A 69 17.34 9.51 21.42
C GLY A 69 18.74 8.92 21.24
N TYR A 70 19.20 8.30 22.31
CA TYR A 70 20.50 7.64 22.38
C TYR A 70 20.39 6.19 21.92
N THR A 71 21.21 5.81 20.98
CA THR A 71 21.24 4.46 20.36
C THR A 71 22.57 3.74 20.54
N GLY A 72 23.51 4.32 21.30
CA GLY A 72 24.80 3.67 21.62
C GLY A 72 24.68 2.64 22.76
N GLU A 73 25.79 1.98 23.06
CA GLU A 73 25.86 1.01 24.15
C GLU A 73 25.68 1.68 25.52
N GLY A 74 25.02 0.99 26.45
CA GLY A 74 24.69 1.48 27.77
C GLY A 74 23.45 2.38 27.79
N SER A 75 23.26 3.14 28.88
CA SER A 75 22.13 4.04 29.06
C SER A 75 22.58 5.50 29.21
N LYS A 76 21.80 6.43 28.65
CA LYS A 76 21.91 7.87 28.89
C LYS A 76 20.59 8.43 29.38
N THR A 77 20.61 9.19 30.48
CA THR A 77 19.45 9.89 31.02
C THR A 77 19.24 11.25 30.34
N VAL A 78 19.33 11.27 28.99
CA VAL A 78 19.17 12.49 28.19
C VAL A 78 17.85 12.40 27.42
N LEU A 79 17.01 13.43 27.55
CA LEU A 79 15.82 13.57 26.72
C LEU A 79 16.23 13.98 25.31
N PRO A 80 15.78 13.26 24.27
CA PRO A 80 16.10 13.61 22.90
C PRO A 80 15.44 14.92 22.49
N SER A 81 16.19 15.81 21.86
CA SER A 81 15.66 17.06 21.30
C SER A 81 14.98 16.86 19.94
N LYS A 82 15.19 15.71 19.30
CA LYS A 82 14.66 15.41 17.97
C LYS A 82 14.25 13.94 17.88
N ALA A 83 13.15 13.71 17.16
CA ALA A 83 12.69 12.40 16.74
C ALA A 83 12.31 12.44 15.27
N TYR A 84 12.42 11.31 14.59
CA TYR A 84 12.19 11.20 13.16
C TYR A 84 11.37 9.96 12.83
N ALA A 85 10.57 10.06 11.80
CA ALA A 85 9.91 8.91 11.20
C ALA A 85 9.98 9.01 9.67
N LYS A 86 10.10 7.88 9.02
CA LYS A 86 9.88 7.71 7.58
C LYS A 86 8.58 6.95 7.38
N VAL A 87 7.75 7.50 6.52
CA VAL A 87 6.43 6.95 6.21
C VAL A 87 6.35 6.68 4.72
N SER A 88 5.75 5.56 4.37
CA SER A 88 5.48 5.16 2.99
C SER A 88 4.00 4.81 2.86
N CYS A 89 3.36 5.32 1.81
CA CYS A 89 2.01 4.92 1.43
C CYS A 89 2.07 4.14 0.13
N ARG A 90 1.38 2.99 0.06
CA ARG A 90 1.05 2.34 -1.20
C ARG A 90 -0.30 2.83 -1.62
N LEU A 91 -0.37 3.49 -2.76
CA LEU A 91 -1.58 4.08 -3.28
C LEU A 91 -2.26 3.11 -4.26
N VAL A 92 -3.58 3.26 -4.38
CA VAL A 92 -4.38 2.55 -5.39
C VAL A 92 -4.72 3.51 -6.54
N PRO A 93 -5.25 3.02 -7.66
CA PRO A 93 -5.68 3.89 -8.76
C PRO A 93 -6.57 5.02 -8.30
N HIS A 94 -6.51 6.16 -9.00
CA HIS A 94 -7.21 7.42 -8.75
C HIS A 94 -6.72 8.23 -7.54
N GLN A 95 -5.89 7.65 -6.65
CA GLN A 95 -5.22 8.44 -5.62
C GLN A 95 -4.04 9.22 -6.21
N ASP A 96 -4.11 10.54 -6.18
CA ASP A 96 -2.99 11.42 -6.55
C ASP A 96 -1.96 11.50 -5.43
N HIS A 97 -0.71 11.16 -5.74
CA HIS A 97 0.35 11.11 -4.73
C HIS A 97 0.72 12.49 -4.17
N HIS A 98 0.54 13.57 -4.93
CA HIS A 98 0.78 14.93 -4.44
C HIS A 98 -0.32 15.33 -3.46
N LYS A 99 -1.60 15.05 -3.81
CA LYS A 99 -2.75 15.28 -2.94
C LYS A 99 -2.60 14.51 -1.61
N ILE A 100 -2.27 13.23 -1.67
CA ILE A 100 -2.07 12.39 -0.48
C ILE A 100 -0.90 12.89 0.37
N SER A 101 0.21 13.26 -0.26
CA SER A 101 1.38 13.79 0.45
C SER A 101 1.08 15.10 1.18
N GLN A 102 0.36 16.02 0.53
CA GLN A 102 -0.05 17.28 1.14
C GLN A 102 -1.04 17.05 2.28
N MET A 103 -2.06 16.23 2.05
CA MET A 103 -3.07 15.86 3.05
C MET A 103 -2.43 15.25 4.31
N PHE A 104 -1.46 14.35 4.13
CA PHE A 104 -0.70 13.78 5.24
C PHE A 104 0.09 14.85 6.00
N ALA A 105 0.78 15.75 5.28
CA ALA A 105 1.54 16.84 5.89
C ALA A 105 0.65 17.75 6.72
N ASP A 106 -0.48 18.18 6.16
CA ASP A 106 -1.44 19.05 6.82
C ASP A 106 -2.04 18.39 8.07
N TYR A 107 -2.38 17.11 7.98
CA TYR A 107 -2.89 16.35 9.11
C TYR A 107 -1.86 16.25 10.25
N ILE A 108 -0.61 15.88 9.95
CA ILE A 108 0.45 15.79 10.97
C ILE A 108 0.70 17.15 11.63
N LEU A 109 0.72 18.23 10.85
CA LEU A 109 0.86 19.58 11.39
C LEU A 109 -0.33 19.97 12.27
N SER A 110 -1.55 19.58 11.90
CA SER A 110 -2.75 19.91 12.64
C SER A 110 -2.89 19.21 14.00
N ILE A 111 -2.30 18.04 14.14
CA ILE A 111 -2.34 17.26 15.40
C ILE A 111 -1.09 17.46 16.27
N ALA A 112 -0.10 18.17 15.76
CA ALA A 112 1.13 18.45 16.51
C ALA A 112 0.82 19.40 17.67
N PRO A 113 1.26 19.09 18.91
CA PRO A 113 1.10 20.02 20.02
C PRO A 113 2.02 21.25 19.85
N ASP A 114 1.58 22.40 20.34
CA ASP A 114 2.32 23.68 20.24
C ASP A 114 3.71 23.65 20.91
N THR A 115 3.96 22.64 21.71
CA THR A 115 5.24 22.46 22.44
C THR A 115 6.34 21.86 21.57
N VAL A 116 6.04 21.44 20.33
CA VAL A 116 7.03 20.85 19.42
C VAL A 116 6.99 21.54 18.05
N GLN A 117 8.12 21.49 17.37
CA GLN A 117 8.20 21.93 15.97
C GLN A 117 8.23 20.70 15.08
N VAL A 118 7.29 20.62 14.16
CA VAL A 118 7.18 19.52 13.19
C VAL A 118 7.54 20.01 11.80
N LYS A 119 8.35 19.24 11.10
CA LYS A 119 8.65 19.44 9.69
C LYS A 119 8.32 18.16 8.93
N VAL A 120 7.43 18.25 7.98
CA VAL A 120 7.15 17.18 7.02
C VAL A 120 7.88 17.49 5.72
N THR A 121 8.59 16.50 5.19
CA THR A 121 9.32 16.66 3.91
C THR A 121 8.79 15.60 2.94
N PRO A 122 7.98 16.00 1.96
CA PRO A 122 7.54 15.09 0.90
C PRO A 122 8.74 14.53 0.13
N MET A 123 8.64 13.25 -0.23
CA MET A 123 9.61 12.57 -1.07
C MET A 123 9.00 12.29 -2.46
N HIS A 124 9.62 11.41 -3.22
CA HIS A 124 9.08 11.00 -4.52
C HIS A 124 7.80 10.14 -4.35
N GLY A 125 6.96 10.20 -5.35
CA GLY A 125 5.76 9.37 -5.47
C GLY A 125 5.44 9.09 -6.94
N GLY A 126 4.42 8.30 -7.18
CA GLY A 126 3.92 7.97 -8.53
C GLY A 126 2.46 7.56 -8.49
N GLN A 127 1.81 7.68 -9.62
CA GLN A 127 0.41 7.31 -9.82
C GLN A 127 0.26 5.80 -9.88
N GLY A 128 -0.83 5.27 -9.31
CA GLY A 128 -1.22 3.88 -9.48
C GLY A 128 -1.81 3.64 -10.88
N TYR A 129 -1.52 2.47 -11.46
CA TYR A 129 -2.07 2.05 -12.75
C TYR A 129 -2.62 0.63 -12.64
N VAL A 130 -3.76 0.38 -13.29
CA VAL A 130 -4.32 -0.96 -13.46
C VAL A 130 -4.50 -1.23 -14.94
N CYS A 131 -3.78 -2.22 -15.47
CA CYS A 131 -3.91 -2.65 -16.86
C CYS A 131 -5.29 -3.25 -17.10
N PRO A 132 -6.10 -2.70 -18.02
CA PRO A 132 -7.39 -3.28 -18.37
C PRO A 132 -7.22 -4.68 -18.99
N ILE A 133 -7.90 -5.67 -18.44
CA ILE A 133 -7.85 -7.06 -18.94
C ILE A 133 -8.51 -7.22 -20.33
N SER A 134 -9.26 -6.22 -20.78
CA SER A 134 -9.87 -6.17 -22.10
C SER A 134 -8.92 -5.77 -23.24
N LEU A 135 -7.71 -5.30 -22.90
CA LEU A 135 -6.72 -4.91 -23.91
C LEU A 135 -6.33 -6.10 -24.79
N PRO A 136 -6.21 -5.91 -26.13
CA PRO A 136 -5.80 -6.97 -27.05
C PRO A 136 -4.45 -7.61 -26.66
N ALA A 137 -3.50 -6.80 -26.18
CA ALA A 137 -2.20 -7.30 -25.71
C ALA A 137 -2.34 -8.21 -24.48
N TYR A 138 -3.22 -7.85 -23.54
CA TYR A 138 -3.50 -8.69 -22.36
C TYR A 138 -4.12 -10.02 -22.78
N GLN A 139 -5.11 -10.00 -23.66
CA GLN A 139 -5.77 -11.21 -24.17
C GLN A 139 -4.82 -12.12 -24.95
N ALA A 140 -3.92 -11.54 -25.74
CA ALA A 140 -2.88 -12.29 -26.43
C ALA A 140 -1.90 -12.96 -25.45
N ALA A 141 -1.49 -12.24 -24.39
CA ALA A 141 -0.67 -12.79 -23.34
C ALA A 141 -1.38 -13.93 -22.57
N GLU A 142 -2.65 -13.73 -22.20
CA GLU A 142 -3.48 -14.76 -21.53
C GLU A 142 -3.51 -16.05 -22.36
N LYS A 143 -3.78 -15.94 -23.66
CA LYS A 143 -3.79 -17.08 -24.59
C LYS A 143 -2.40 -17.74 -24.72
N GLY A 144 -1.35 -16.94 -24.75
CA GLY A 144 0.02 -17.44 -24.79
C GLY A 144 0.36 -18.25 -23.53
N PHE A 145 -0.03 -17.77 -22.35
CA PHE A 145 0.13 -18.51 -21.08
C PHE A 145 -0.68 -19.82 -21.09
N GLU A 146 -1.93 -19.79 -21.57
CA GLU A 146 -2.76 -20.98 -21.64
C GLU A 146 -2.14 -22.06 -22.54
N ILE A 147 -1.59 -21.66 -23.70
CA ILE A 147 -0.90 -22.58 -24.63
C ILE A 147 0.37 -23.15 -23.97
N ALA A 148 1.18 -22.30 -23.32
CA ALA A 148 2.46 -22.70 -22.76
C ALA A 148 2.33 -23.60 -21.51
N PHE A 149 1.33 -23.35 -20.67
CA PHE A 149 1.19 -24.00 -19.37
C PHE A 149 -0.04 -24.94 -19.27
N GLY A 150 -0.87 -25.01 -20.32
CA GLY A 150 -2.06 -25.85 -20.37
C GLY A 150 -3.18 -25.43 -19.41
N LYS A 151 -3.10 -24.19 -18.86
CA LYS A 151 -4.09 -23.64 -17.94
C LYS A 151 -4.24 -22.15 -18.19
N LYS A 152 -5.49 -21.69 -18.13
CA LYS A 152 -5.81 -20.28 -18.19
C LYS A 152 -5.23 -19.57 -16.95
N PRO A 153 -4.48 -18.45 -17.12
CA PRO A 153 -3.98 -17.68 -15.98
C PRO A 153 -5.11 -16.96 -15.26
N LEU A 154 -4.92 -16.69 -13.97
CA LEU A 154 -5.80 -15.85 -13.19
C LEU A 154 -5.31 -14.39 -13.24
N ALA A 155 -6.20 -13.47 -13.57
CA ALA A 155 -5.91 -12.05 -13.50
C ALA A 155 -5.82 -11.61 -12.05
N VAL A 156 -4.71 -10.98 -11.67
CA VAL A 156 -4.49 -10.48 -10.31
C VAL A 156 -3.93 -9.06 -10.36
N ARG A 157 -4.38 -8.21 -9.45
CA ARG A 157 -3.66 -6.96 -9.17
C ARG A 157 -2.50 -7.28 -8.23
N ARG A 158 -1.40 -6.57 -8.40
CA ARG A 158 -0.26 -6.67 -7.49
C ARG A 158 0.31 -5.28 -7.24
N GLY A 159 0.49 -4.97 -5.96
CA GLY A 159 1.21 -3.77 -5.56
C GLY A 159 2.68 -3.91 -5.96
N GLY A 160 3.14 -3.07 -6.88
CA GLY A 160 4.52 -2.98 -7.31
C GLY A 160 4.92 -1.52 -7.45
N SER A 161 6.20 -1.20 -7.24
CA SER A 161 6.70 0.14 -7.48
C SER A 161 7.47 0.18 -8.79
N ILE A 162 6.73 0.32 -9.87
CA ILE A 162 7.29 0.58 -11.22
C ILE A 162 6.74 1.92 -11.69
N PRO A 163 7.28 3.06 -11.20
CA PRO A 163 6.69 4.40 -11.41
C PRO A 163 6.58 4.79 -12.89
N ILE A 164 7.42 4.24 -13.76
CA ILE A 164 7.42 4.55 -15.18
C ILE A 164 6.17 4.05 -15.93
N ILE A 165 5.43 3.08 -15.37
CA ILE A 165 4.25 2.53 -16.04
C ILE A 165 3.19 3.61 -16.24
N SER A 166 2.95 4.47 -15.26
CA SER A 166 2.01 5.57 -15.39
C SER A 166 2.43 6.62 -16.44
N THR A 167 3.72 6.69 -16.75
CA THR A 167 4.24 7.54 -17.83
C THR A 167 3.95 6.96 -19.23
N PHE A 168 3.89 5.64 -19.34
CA PHE A 168 3.55 4.97 -20.60
C PHE A 168 2.05 4.96 -20.91
N GLU A 169 1.20 5.28 -19.95
CA GLU A 169 -0.24 5.41 -20.14
C GLU A 169 -0.63 6.68 -20.93
N GLN A 170 0.23 7.69 -20.98
CA GLN A 170 0.03 8.95 -21.68
C GLN A 170 0.34 8.82 -23.18
#